data_2e2c2a4f93ae03e044a90ba38d485223
#
_entry.id   2e2c2a4f93ae03e044a90ba38d485223
#
_cell.length_a   1.000
_cell.length_b   1.000
_cell.length_c   1.000
_cell.angle_alpha   90.00
_cell.angle_beta   90.00
_cell.angle_gamma   90.00
#
_symmetry.space_group_name_H-M   'P 1'
#
loop_
_entity.id
_entity.type
_entity.pdbx_description
1 polymer ?
#
loop_
_entity_poly.entity_id
_entity_poly.type
_entity_poly.pdbx_seq_one_letter_code
_entity_poly.pdbx_strand_id
1 'polypeptide(L)'
;MKTLMSLAAVMAALCTAAPVAAQDAAELSAARQVLLQLQPRSFAENLEYCGYIGRLPGGVLAATEVTRGDEWGCLSRGDESRFVEIVASFHTHAGFSREADSEVPSSTDIEGDMSEGVNGYVATPGGRLWYIDGRRGVATQVCGLGCMGQDPNFIPGDAGPIAQQYTLQDLYRREAGY
;
A
#
# COMPACT_ATOMS: atom_id res chain seq x y z
N MET A 1 51.01 51.00 -6.99
CA MET A 1 49.93 50.26 -7.57
C MET A 1 49.70 49.01 -6.67
N LYS A 2 48.62 48.98 -5.83
CA LYS A 2 48.29 47.89 -4.94
C LYS A 2 47.09 47.15 -5.55
N THR A 3 47.30 45.93 -5.99
CA THR A 3 46.28 45.04 -6.55
C THR A 3 45.50 44.41 -5.42
N LEU A 4 44.20 44.71 -5.27
CA LEU A 4 43.29 43.98 -4.37
C LEU A 4 42.82 42.70 -5.07
N MET A 5 43.15 41.55 -4.49
CA MET A 5 42.54 40.28 -4.87
C MET A 5 41.27 40.09 -4.05
N SER A 6 40.13 40.09 -4.75
CA SER A 6 38.85 39.69 -4.15
C SER A 6 38.74 38.17 -4.07
N LEU A 7 38.65 37.64 -2.86
CA LEU A 7 38.26 36.23 -2.64
C LEU A 7 36.73 36.14 -2.75
N ALA A 8 36.24 35.45 -3.76
CA ALA A 8 34.84 35.03 -3.84
C ALA A 8 34.66 33.75 -3.03
N ALA A 9 33.91 33.84 -1.95
CA ALA A 9 33.52 32.66 -1.16
C ALA A 9 32.37 31.94 -1.86
N VAL A 10 32.57 30.72 -2.35
CA VAL A 10 31.53 29.84 -2.86
C VAL A 10 30.86 29.16 -1.67
N MET A 11 29.63 29.58 -1.34
CA MET A 11 28.79 28.85 -0.40
C MET A 11 28.22 27.61 -1.08
N ALA A 12 28.70 26.43 -0.74
CA ALA A 12 28.11 25.15 -1.10
C ALA A 12 26.86 24.93 -0.23
N ALA A 13 25.66 25.01 -0.82
CA ALA A 13 24.43 24.63 -0.16
C ALA A 13 24.39 23.11 -0.02
N LEU A 14 24.55 22.60 1.19
CA LEU A 14 24.30 21.20 1.54
C LEU A 14 22.78 20.98 1.52
N CYS A 15 22.26 20.40 0.44
CA CYS A 15 20.92 19.81 0.44
C CYS A 15 20.92 18.58 1.33
N THR A 16 20.46 18.71 2.57
CA THR A 16 20.16 17.58 3.43
C THR A 16 18.86 16.95 2.93
N ALA A 17 18.95 15.83 2.23
CA ALA A 17 17.79 15.00 1.96
C ALA A 17 17.21 14.54 3.30
N ALA A 18 15.94 14.89 3.58
CA ALA A 18 15.24 14.36 4.73
C ALA A 18 15.21 12.83 4.62
N PRO A 19 15.46 12.07 5.71
CA PRO A 19 15.33 10.63 5.67
C PRO A 19 13.91 10.27 5.24
N VAL A 20 13.79 9.44 4.21
CA VAL A 20 12.53 8.76 3.89
C VAL A 20 12.16 7.96 5.14
N ALA A 21 10.99 8.22 5.72
CA ALA A 21 10.52 7.42 6.84
C ALA A 21 10.50 5.96 6.39
N ALA A 22 11.32 5.12 7.00
CA ALA A 22 11.36 3.70 6.69
C ALA A 22 10.01 3.11 7.12
N GLN A 23 9.42 2.28 6.25
CA GLN A 23 8.23 1.49 6.57
C GLN A 23 8.44 0.76 7.91
N ASP A 24 7.46 0.83 8.82
CA ASP A 24 7.54 0.15 10.12
C ASP A 24 7.50 -1.38 9.90
N ALA A 25 8.56 -2.07 10.29
CA ALA A 25 8.69 -3.51 10.11
C ALA A 25 7.65 -4.32 10.92
N ALA A 26 7.19 -3.80 12.06
CA ALA A 26 6.15 -4.44 12.86
C ALA A 26 4.77 -4.29 12.20
N GLU A 27 4.49 -3.11 11.63
CA GLU A 27 3.28 -2.81 10.86
C GLU A 27 3.21 -3.72 9.62
N LEU A 28 4.28 -3.76 8.82
CA LEU A 28 4.38 -4.67 7.67
C LEU A 28 4.17 -6.13 8.05
N SER A 29 4.78 -6.59 9.15
CA SER A 29 4.64 -7.96 9.63
C SER A 29 3.20 -8.29 9.99
N ALA A 30 2.50 -7.40 10.70
CA ALA A 30 1.10 -7.57 11.09
C ALA A 30 0.17 -7.60 9.87
N ALA A 31 0.33 -6.65 8.93
CA ALA A 31 -0.45 -6.59 7.70
C ALA A 31 -0.22 -7.84 6.83
N ARG A 32 1.03 -8.22 6.63
CA ARG A 32 1.37 -9.43 5.85
C ARG A 32 0.76 -10.69 6.45
N GLN A 33 0.76 -10.84 7.76
CA GLN A 33 0.23 -12.01 8.43
C GLN A 33 -1.28 -12.16 8.19
N VAL A 34 -2.06 -11.10 8.34
CA VAL A 34 -3.51 -11.14 8.11
C VAL A 34 -3.82 -11.35 6.63
N LEU A 35 -3.14 -10.67 5.72
CA LEU A 35 -3.34 -10.81 4.28
C LEU A 35 -3.03 -12.22 3.77
N LEU A 36 -1.97 -12.86 4.26
CA LEU A 36 -1.65 -14.26 3.92
C LEU A 36 -2.77 -15.23 4.31
N GLN A 37 -3.50 -14.95 5.39
CA GLN A 37 -4.65 -15.77 5.82
C GLN A 37 -5.90 -15.51 4.97
N LEU A 38 -6.05 -14.28 4.44
CA LEU A 38 -7.23 -13.87 3.68
C LEU A 38 -7.14 -14.23 2.19
N GLN A 39 -5.95 -14.18 1.60
CA GLN A 39 -5.75 -14.41 0.16
C GLN A 39 -6.45 -15.67 -0.39
N PRO A 40 -6.29 -16.86 0.22
CA PRO A 40 -6.95 -18.06 -0.33
C PRO A 40 -8.48 -17.95 -0.35
N ARG A 41 -9.05 -17.30 0.67
CA ARG A 41 -10.48 -17.09 0.76
C ARG A 41 -10.96 -16.02 -0.23
N SER A 42 -10.20 -14.94 -0.36
CA SER A 42 -10.46 -13.87 -1.33
C SER A 42 -10.54 -14.43 -2.76
N PHE A 43 -9.61 -15.29 -3.15
CA PHE A 43 -9.63 -15.96 -4.45
C PHE A 43 -10.83 -16.90 -4.63
N ALA A 44 -11.08 -17.73 -3.63
CA ALA A 44 -12.16 -18.74 -3.70
C ALA A 44 -13.56 -18.13 -3.78
N GLU A 45 -13.78 -17.01 -3.13
CA GLU A 45 -15.06 -16.32 -3.08
C GLU A 45 -15.18 -15.20 -4.13
N ASN A 46 -14.07 -14.82 -4.79
CA ASN A 46 -13.94 -13.65 -5.67
C ASN A 46 -14.46 -12.37 -4.99
N LEU A 47 -13.96 -12.10 -3.78
CA LEU A 47 -14.37 -10.97 -2.96
C LEU A 47 -13.17 -10.33 -2.29
N GLU A 48 -13.24 -9.04 -2.06
CA GLU A 48 -12.28 -8.33 -1.22
C GLU A 48 -12.56 -8.56 0.26
N TYR A 49 -11.51 -8.57 1.05
CA TYR A 49 -11.52 -8.61 2.50
C TYR A 49 -10.66 -7.47 3.03
N CYS A 50 -11.17 -6.69 3.96
CA CYS A 50 -10.47 -5.52 4.48
C CYS A 50 -10.61 -5.36 6.00
N GLY A 51 -9.80 -4.48 6.55
CA GLY A 51 -9.79 -4.07 7.95
C GLY A 51 -8.66 -3.10 8.23
N TYR A 52 -8.37 -2.91 9.51
CA TYR A 52 -7.28 -2.06 9.96
C TYR A 52 -6.27 -2.81 10.80
N ILE A 53 -5.04 -2.34 10.79
CA ILE A 53 -4.02 -2.67 11.78
C ILE A 53 -4.03 -1.55 12.81
N GLY A 54 -4.28 -1.91 14.05
CA GLY A 54 -4.28 -0.97 15.17
C GLY A 54 -3.29 -1.35 16.26
N ARG A 55 -2.91 -0.38 17.06
CA ARG A 55 -2.05 -0.54 18.23
C ARG A 55 -2.91 -0.76 19.47
N LEU A 56 -2.74 -1.89 20.12
CA LEU A 56 -3.38 -2.19 21.42
C LEU A 56 -2.71 -1.42 22.56
N PRO A 57 -3.40 -1.26 23.71
CA PRO A 57 -2.73 -0.86 24.94
C PRO A 57 -1.53 -1.79 25.22
N GLY A 58 -0.34 -1.21 25.41
CA GLY A 58 0.91 -1.98 25.53
C GLY A 58 1.73 -2.07 24.24
N GLY A 59 1.26 -1.47 23.12
CA GLY A 59 2.05 -1.25 21.91
C GLY A 59 2.03 -2.37 20.87
N VAL A 60 1.38 -3.50 21.15
CA VAL A 60 1.26 -4.62 20.21
C VAL A 60 0.34 -4.22 19.05
N LEU A 61 0.76 -4.53 17.82
CA LEU A 61 -0.06 -4.35 16.63
C LEU A 61 -0.94 -5.59 16.38
N ALA A 62 -2.20 -5.37 16.05
CA ALA A 62 -3.16 -6.42 15.73
C ALA A 62 -4.17 -5.95 14.69
N ALA A 63 -4.75 -6.89 13.94
CA ALA A 63 -5.84 -6.59 13.02
C ALA A 63 -7.16 -6.37 13.77
N THR A 64 -8.01 -5.52 13.21
CA THR A 64 -9.44 -5.45 13.58
C THR A 64 -10.19 -6.70 13.12
N GLU A 65 -11.48 -6.77 13.39
CA GLU A 65 -12.35 -7.70 12.70
C GLU A 65 -12.31 -7.44 11.20
N VAL A 66 -12.30 -8.54 10.43
CA VAL A 66 -12.23 -8.47 8.97
C VAL A 66 -13.63 -8.25 8.42
N THR A 67 -13.75 -7.23 7.57
CA THR A 67 -14.97 -6.97 6.79
C THR A 67 -14.91 -7.72 5.47
N ARG A 68 -16.04 -8.26 5.06
CA ARG A 68 -16.26 -8.87 3.74
C ARG A 68 -16.83 -7.82 2.80
N GLY A 69 -16.15 -7.53 1.72
CA GLY A 69 -16.56 -6.65 0.63
C GLY A 69 -17.31 -7.38 -0.48
N ASP A 70 -17.19 -6.83 -1.67
CA ASP A 70 -17.61 -7.46 -2.92
C ASP A 70 -16.41 -7.68 -3.86
N GLU A 71 -16.63 -7.89 -5.14
CA GLU A 71 -15.56 -8.15 -6.12
C GLU A 71 -14.82 -6.86 -6.54
N TRP A 72 -15.34 -5.68 -6.18
CA TRP A 72 -14.83 -4.38 -6.64
C TRP A 72 -14.34 -3.48 -5.51
N GLY A 73 -14.60 -3.85 -4.25
CA GLY A 73 -14.20 -3.04 -3.13
C GLY A 73 -14.59 -3.58 -1.77
N CYS A 74 -13.99 -3.01 -0.75
CA CYS A 74 -14.24 -3.32 0.63
C CYS A 74 -14.16 -2.07 1.50
N LEU A 75 -15.18 -1.82 2.31
CA LEU A 75 -15.19 -0.75 3.29
C LEU A 75 -14.96 -1.33 4.69
N SER A 76 -13.83 -1.03 5.31
CA SER A 76 -13.50 -1.48 6.66
C SER A 76 -14.52 -0.97 7.68
N ARG A 77 -15.05 -1.90 8.50
CA ARG A 77 -16.09 -1.63 9.51
C ARG A 77 -15.82 -2.32 10.85
N GLY A 78 -14.58 -2.73 11.07
CA GLY A 78 -14.18 -3.42 12.31
C GLY A 78 -14.31 -2.51 13.54
N ASP A 79 -14.52 -3.13 14.72
CA ASP A 79 -14.51 -2.41 15.99
C ASP A 79 -13.09 -1.94 16.33
N GLU A 80 -12.90 -0.62 16.33
CA GLU A 80 -11.64 0.03 16.65
C GLU A 80 -11.51 0.38 18.14
N SER A 81 -12.58 0.22 18.93
CA SER A 81 -12.64 0.72 20.33
C SER A 81 -11.57 0.13 21.26
N ARG A 82 -11.01 -1.03 20.91
CA ARG A 82 -9.93 -1.68 21.66
C ARG A 82 -8.52 -1.18 21.32
N PHE A 83 -8.37 -0.36 20.27
CA PHE A 83 -7.10 0.17 19.83
C PHE A 83 -6.90 1.60 20.32
N VAL A 84 -5.67 1.95 20.67
CA VAL A 84 -5.29 3.33 21.03
C VAL A 84 -4.98 4.17 19.80
N GLU A 85 -4.69 3.52 18.68
CA GLU A 85 -4.34 4.14 17.40
C GLU A 85 -4.59 3.16 16.27
N ILE A 86 -5.18 3.60 15.17
CA ILE A 86 -5.18 2.88 13.90
C ILE A 86 -3.97 3.38 13.10
N VAL A 87 -3.15 2.46 12.61
CA VAL A 87 -1.88 2.79 11.94
C VAL A 87 -1.91 2.50 10.44
N ALA A 88 -2.68 1.48 10.03
CA ALA A 88 -2.80 1.12 8.62
C ALA A 88 -4.15 0.49 8.29
N SER A 89 -4.61 0.65 7.07
CA SER A 89 -5.61 -0.20 6.43
C SER A 89 -4.96 -1.46 5.84
N PHE A 90 -5.76 -2.47 5.56
CA PHE A 90 -5.37 -3.59 4.70
C PHE A 90 -6.57 -4.09 3.89
N HIS A 91 -6.32 -4.56 2.66
CA HIS A 91 -7.32 -5.29 1.88
C HIS A 91 -6.70 -6.24 0.86
N THR A 92 -7.52 -7.18 0.40
CA THR A 92 -7.21 -8.05 -0.73
C THR A 92 -7.95 -7.56 -1.97
N HIS A 93 -7.35 -7.73 -3.15
CA HIS A 93 -8.02 -7.52 -4.43
C HIS A 93 -8.61 -8.86 -4.90
N ALA A 94 -9.83 -9.21 -4.50
CA ALA A 94 -10.63 -10.34 -4.95
C ALA A 94 -9.88 -11.47 -5.70
N GLY A 95 -10.51 -12.16 -6.64
CA GLY A 95 -9.88 -13.08 -7.58
C GLY A 95 -9.31 -12.36 -8.82
N PHE A 96 -8.53 -13.07 -9.62
CA PHE A 96 -8.01 -12.55 -10.88
C PHE A 96 -9.17 -12.23 -11.85
N SER A 97 -9.14 -11.02 -12.42
CA SER A 97 -10.06 -10.56 -13.45
C SER A 97 -9.30 -9.87 -14.58
N ARG A 98 -9.76 -10.04 -15.82
CA ARG A 98 -9.28 -9.29 -16.99
C ARG A 98 -9.97 -7.93 -17.14
N GLU A 99 -11.07 -7.74 -16.43
CA GLU A 99 -11.89 -6.53 -16.50
C GLU A 99 -11.47 -5.49 -15.47
N ALA A 100 -10.56 -5.88 -14.54
CA ALA A 100 -10.05 -5.03 -13.49
C ALA A 100 -8.53 -5.03 -13.45
N ASP A 101 -7.93 -3.87 -13.15
CA ASP A 101 -6.49 -3.76 -12.86
C ASP A 101 -6.18 -4.20 -11.42
N SER A 102 -6.44 -5.47 -11.12
CA SER A 102 -6.33 -6.03 -9.76
C SER A 102 -4.90 -6.21 -9.25
N GLU A 103 -3.87 -5.91 -10.08
CA GLU A 103 -2.46 -6.11 -9.72
C GLU A 103 -1.78 -4.87 -9.13
N VAL A 104 -2.47 -3.75 -9.10
CA VAL A 104 -1.98 -2.45 -8.61
C VAL A 104 -3.04 -1.85 -7.69
N PRO A 105 -2.68 -1.17 -6.59
CA PRO A 105 -3.65 -0.38 -5.83
C PRO A 105 -4.37 0.63 -6.71
N SER A 106 -5.63 0.89 -6.44
CA SER A 106 -6.40 1.92 -7.14
C SER A 106 -6.07 3.33 -6.62
N SER A 107 -6.47 4.35 -7.38
CA SER A 107 -6.42 5.74 -6.90
C SER A 107 -7.31 5.91 -5.66
N THR A 108 -8.45 5.23 -5.61
CA THR A 108 -9.39 5.25 -4.48
C THR A 108 -8.76 4.67 -3.20
N ASP A 109 -7.92 3.63 -3.30
CA ASP A 109 -7.19 3.08 -2.15
C ASP A 109 -6.24 4.11 -1.54
N ILE A 110 -5.46 4.79 -2.41
CA ILE A 110 -4.56 5.86 -1.93
C ILE A 110 -5.35 7.02 -1.33
N GLU A 111 -6.44 7.46 -1.98
CA GLU A 111 -7.27 8.56 -1.47
C GLU A 111 -7.92 8.23 -0.13
N GLY A 112 -8.39 6.99 0.05
CA GLY A 112 -8.93 6.49 1.31
C GLY A 112 -7.90 6.60 2.43
N ASP A 113 -6.73 5.99 2.25
CA ASP A 113 -5.64 6.01 3.23
C ASP A 113 -5.15 7.43 3.55
N MET A 114 -5.06 8.30 2.53
CA MET A 114 -4.73 9.72 2.74
C MET A 114 -5.77 10.45 3.57
N SER A 115 -7.06 10.20 3.31
CA SER A 115 -8.17 10.87 4.00
C SER A 115 -8.28 10.44 5.47
N GLU A 116 -7.95 9.20 5.76
CA GLU A 116 -7.92 8.63 7.10
C GLU A 116 -6.60 8.92 7.84
N GLY A 117 -5.55 9.34 7.10
CA GLY A 117 -4.22 9.63 7.66
C GLY A 117 -3.45 8.39 8.10
N VAL A 118 -3.77 7.25 7.53
CA VAL A 118 -3.14 5.94 7.82
C VAL A 118 -2.30 5.46 6.64
N ASN A 119 -1.48 4.44 6.85
CA ASN A 119 -0.84 3.70 5.76
C ASN A 119 -1.80 2.64 5.19
N GLY A 120 -1.47 2.03 4.05
CA GLY A 120 -2.25 0.94 3.47
C GLY A 120 -1.42 -0.26 3.04
N TYR A 121 -2.05 -1.43 3.05
CA TYR A 121 -1.46 -2.67 2.55
C TYR A 121 -2.44 -3.40 1.65
N VAL A 122 -2.03 -3.67 0.41
CA VAL A 122 -2.86 -4.33 -0.60
C VAL A 122 -2.19 -5.61 -1.07
N ALA A 123 -2.94 -6.72 -1.03
CA ALA A 123 -2.49 -8.00 -1.58
C ALA A 123 -3.28 -8.35 -2.84
N THR A 124 -2.56 -8.67 -3.94
CA THR A 124 -3.13 -8.85 -5.27
C THR A 124 -3.29 -10.32 -5.67
N PRO A 125 -4.13 -10.64 -6.67
CA PRO A 125 -4.28 -12.01 -7.19
C PRO A 125 -2.98 -12.64 -7.71
N GLY A 126 -2.08 -11.85 -8.29
CA GLY A 126 -0.73 -12.32 -8.67
C GLY A 126 0.21 -12.52 -7.49
N GLY A 127 -0.26 -12.27 -6.27
CA GLY A 127 0.51 -12.45 -5.04
C GLY A 127 1.54 -11.36 -4.78
N ARG A 128 1.31 -10.14 -5.26
CA ARG A 128 2.11 -8.97 -4.88
C ARG A 128 1.62 -8.43 -3.53
N LEU A 129 2.51 -7.77 -2.82
CA LEU A 129 2.19 -6.96 -1.65
C LEU A 129 2.59 -5.53 -1.93
N TRP A 130 1.64 -4.62 -1.77
CA TRP A 130 1.85 -3.18 -1.88
C TRP A 130 1.76 -2.52 -0.50
N TYR A 131 2.54 -1.48 -0.32
CA TYR A 131 2.46 -0.53 0.79
C TYR A 131 2.07 0.83 0.24
N ILE A 132 1.08 1.47 0.84
CA ILE A 132 0.65 2.84 0.56
C ILE A 132 1.11 3.72 1.70
N ASP A 133 1.95 4.70 1.39
CA ASP A 133 2.27 5.81 2.31
C ASP A 133 1.13 6.83 2.22
N GLY A 134 0.17 6.77 3.15
CA GLY A 134 -1.00 7.64 3.14
C GLY A 134 -0.68 9.12 3.38
N ARG A 135 0.50 9.46 3.88
CA ARG A 135 0.91 10.87 4.01
C ARG A 135 1.42 11.46 2.71
N ARG A 136 2.01 10.61 1.85
CA ARG A 136 2.64 11.02 0.58
C ARG A 136 1.80 10.70 -0.65
N GLY A 137 0.77 9.87 -0.51
CA GLY A 137 -0.03 9.39 -1.63
C GLY A 137 0.79 8.57 -2.63
N VAL A 138 1.59 7.63 -2.12
CA VAL A 138 2.51 6.81 -2.92
C VAL A 138 2.35 5.35 -2.56
N ALA A 139 2.07 4.50 -3.56
CA ALA A 139 2.09 3.06 -3.44
C ALA A 139 3.45 2.51 -3.88
N THR A 140 4.06 1.66 -3.07
CA THR A 140 5.35 0.99 -3.35
C THR A 140 5.19 -0.51 -3.22
N GLN A 141 5.66 -1.27 -4.23
CA GLN A 141 5.62 -2.72 -4.20
C GLN A 141 6.64 -3.25 -3.17
N VAL A 142 6.14 -3.86 -2.09
CA VAL A 142 6.95 -4.46 -1.02
C VAL A 142 7.58 -5.76 -1.50
N CYS A 143 6.80 -6.59 -2.18
CA CYS A 143 7.29 -7.79 -2.82
C CYS A 143 6.49 -8.14 -4.09
N GLY A 144 7.15 -8.83 -5.03
CA GLY A 144 6.62 -9.09 -6.36
C GLY A 144 5.71 -10.32 -6.45
N LEU A 145 5.54 -10.81 -7.67
CA LEU A 145 4.69 -11.97 -7.99
C LEU A 145 4.95 -13.16 -7.06
N GLY A 146 3.88 -13.76 -6.58
CA GLY A 146 3.89 -15.01 -5.82
C GLY A 146 4.34 -14.88 -4.37
N CYS A 147 4.74 -13.69 -3.89
CA CYS A 147 5.24 -13.55 -2.52
C CYS A 147 4.16 -13.68 -1.44
N MET A 148 2.89 -13.44 -1.81
CA MET A 148 1.70 -13.60 -0.97
C MET A 148 0.83 -14.81 -1.36
N GLY A 149 1.34 -15.69 -2.24
CA GLY A 149 0.53 -16.70 -2.92
C GLY A 149 -0.14 -16.12 -4.17
N GLN A 150 -0.60 -16.99 -5.08
CA GLN A 150 -1.25 -16.58 -6.33
C GLN A 150 -2.62 -17.22 -6.45
N ASP A 151 -3.56 -16.50 -7.04
CA ASP A 151 -4.81 -17.08 -7.52
C ASP A 151 -4.50 -18.15 -8.58
N PRO A 152 -5.07 -19.37 -8.48
CA PRO A 152 -4.91 -20.41 -9.50
C PRO A 152 -5.29 -19.96 -10.91
N ASN A 153 -6.16 -18.96 -11.04
CA ASN A 153 -6.60 -18.41 -12.33
C ASN A 153 -5.73 -17.24 -12.82
N PHE A 154 -4.74 -16.80 -12.04
CA PHE A 154 -3.90 -15.66 -12.40
C PHE A 154 -3.11 -15.91 -13.69
N ILE A 155 -3.14 -14.93 -14.60
CA ILE A 155 -2.41 -14.96 -15.87
C ILE A 155 -1.27 -13.95 -15.83
N PRO A 156 0.00 -14.39 -15.75
CA PRO A 156 1.14 -13.47 -15.75
C PRO A 156 1.17 -12.58 -16.99
N GLY A 157 1.36 -11.28 -16.77
CA GLY A 157 1.49 -10.28 -17.84
C GLY A 157 0.17 -9.71 -18.37
N ASP A 158 -0.98 -10.21 -17.94
CA ASP A 158 -2.29 -9.74 -18.42
C ASP A 158 -2.53 -8.26 -18.02
N ALA A 159 -2.12 -7.85 -16.82
CA ALA A 159 -2.18 -6.47 -16.36
C ALA A 159 -1.10 -5.53 -16.98
N GLY A 160 -0.35 -6.01 -17.97
CA GLY A 160 0.73 -5.26 -18.59
C GLY A 160 1.92 -4.99 -17.65
N PRO A 161 2.74 -3.96 -17.95
CA PRO A 161 3.88 -3.61 -17.13
C PRO A 161 3.45 -3.07 -15.75
N ILE A 162 4.03 -3.62 -14.68
CA ILE A 162 3.82 -3.16 -13.30
C ILE A 162 5.10 -2.48 -12.81
N ALA A 163 5.01 -1.19 -12.44
CA ALA A 163 6.11 -0.45 -11.87
C ALA A 163 6.34 -0.81 -10.41
N GLN A 164 7.51 -0.47 -9.87
CA GLN A 164 7.82 -0.67 -8.45
C GLN A 164 7.12 0.35 -7.54
N GLN A 165 6.68 1.46 -8.10
CA GLN A 165 6.04 2.55 -7.37
C GLN A 165 5.06 3.29 -8.28
N TYR A 166 3.97 3.76 -7.68
CA TYR A 166 2.99 4.65 -8.28
C TYR A 166 2.68 5.80 -7.34
N THR A 167 2.62 7.02 -7.86
CA THR A 167 1.97 8.14 -7.20
C THR A 167 0.47 8.11 -7.50
N LEU A 168 -0.34 8.82 -6.73
CA LEU A 168 -1.77 9.00 -7.02
C LEU A 168 -2.01 9.46 -8.47
N GLN A 169 -1.18 10.39 -8.98
CA GLN A 169 -1.28 10.86 -10.36
C GLN A 169 -0.92 9.77 -11.40
N ASP A 170 -0.01 8.84 -11.07
CA ASP A 170 0.30 7.71 -11.95
C ASP A 170 -0.87 6.74 -12.03
N LEU A 171 -1.55 6.49 -10.91
CA LEU A 171 -2.74 5.65 -10.88
C LEU A 171 -3.90 6.24 -11.68
N TYR A 172 -4.21 7.51 -11.54
CA TYR A 172 -5.21 8.17 -12.40
C TYR A 172 -4.91 8.01 -13.89
N ARG A 173 -3.62 8.12 -14.30
CA ARG A 173 -3.25 7.90 -15.71
C ARG A 173 -3.40 6.46 -16.14
N ARG A 174 -3.09 5.50 -15.26
CA ARG A 174 -3.20 4.09 -15.53
C ARG A 174 -4.66 3.68 -15.69
N GLU A 175 -5.51 4.10 -14.76
CA GLU A 175 -6.96 3.84 -14.77
C GLU A 175 -7.68 4.46 -15.98
N ALA A 176 -7.24 5.63 -16.44
CA ALA A 176 -7.78 6.27 -17.65
C ALA A 176 -7.40 5.51 -18.96
N GLY A 177 -6.47 4.58 -18.90
CA GLY A 177 -6.03 3.75 -20.04
C GLY A 177 -6.58 2.33 -20.04
N TYR A 178 -7.35 1.97 -19.02
CA TYR A 178 -8.07 0.68 -18.89
C TYR A 178 -9.47 0.73 -19.47
#